data_964ce24ce06ca3f85f6d40a46c09ec19
#
_entry.id   964ce24ce06ca3f85f6d40a46c09ec19
#
_cell.length_a   1.000
_cell.length_b   1.000
_cell.length_c   1.000
_cell.angle_alpha   90.00
_cell.angle_beta   90.00
_cell.angle_gamma   90.00
#
_symmetry.space_group_name_H-M   'P 1'
#
loop_
_entity.id
_entity.type
_entity.pdbx_description
1 polymer ?
#
loop_
_entity_poly.entity_id
_entity_poly.type
_entity_poly.pdbx_seq_one_letter_code
_entity_poly.pdbx_strand_id
1 'polypeptide(L)'
;MVGKILIADDVATNRIVFKVKLAAACYQPLLAGDGQSCLALAREAKPDAILLDADLGDMTGLAVLEGLRRDPATVDIPVLMLAAAADSGLRMAALRAGAEDCLTKPLDDQVLMARLRNLLRLRETAEELGHREQALQVLGLAEAPAGFDRQGLVIIVTERPEQALRLRRQLAGRSGAEVRCMGRDEVLNATAEGLAADAFVLDTDIGGAGGGLRLMSDLRTRRSARHSAMVLIGERMRPAEMAIAYDMGANAALPFDLPGEELAFRLQSLLRRKRNGDRLRDSVQDGLRLAVTDPLTGLYNRRYAQPRLAAIAERAHSGGTAFAVMVIDLDRFKTVNDQWGHAAGDTVLVEVAKRLSANLRPSDLVARIGGEEFLVALPETGTAEACQTAERLRHAIEKPPIILSGGQALQVTISIGLAVQLAASDTIPAADLVGLADRALLCAKSRGRNQVIQSCNAA
;
A
#
# COMPACT_ATOMS: atom_id res chain seq x y z
N MET A 1 -17.56 2.24 -13.05
CA MET A 1 -18.77 1.39 -13.30
C MET A 1 -19.96 2.01 -12.58
N VAL A 2 -21.18 1.84 -13.12
CA VAL A 2 -22.41 2.27 -12.45
C VAL A 2 -22.64 1.30 -11.28
N GLY A 3 -22.52 1.75 -10.02
CA GLY A 3 -22.67 0.90 -8.85
C GLY A 3 -24.09 0.34 -8.71
N LYS A 4 -24.21 -0.96 -8.41
CA LYS A 4 -25.49 -1.65 -8.16
C LYS A 4 -25.86 -1.53 -6.68
N ILE A 5 -27.00 -0.96 -6.36
CA ILE A 5 -27.46 -0.79 -4.98
C ILE A 5 -28.75 -1.59 -4.77
N LEU A 6 -28.73 -2.56 -3.86
CA LEU A 6 -29.91 -3.32 -3.49
C LEU A 6 -30.66 -2.58 -2.39
N ILE A 7 -31.97 -2.36 -2.61
CA ILE A 7 -32.89 -1.73 -1.67
C ILE A 7 -33.83 -2.81 -1.15
N ALA A 8 -33.77 -3.10 0.13
CA ALA A 8 -34.67 -4.02 0.82
C ALA A 8 -35.55 -3.23 1.82
N ASP A 9 -36.82 -3.13 1.54
CA ASP A 9 -37.83 -2.41 2.34
C ASP A 9 -39.20 -3.02 1.99
N ASP A 10 -40.05 -3.36 2.96
CA ASP A 10 -41.33 -3.98 2.73
C ASP A 10 -42.36 -3.00 2.12
N VAL A 11 -42.20 -1.71 2.37
CA VAL A 11 -43.09 -0.65 1.87
C VAL A 11 -42.74 -0.29 0.41
N ALA A 12 -43.66 -0.59 -0.51
CA ALA A 12 -43.43 -0.33 -1.96
C ALA A 12 -43.12 1.15 -2.26
N THR A 13 -43.76 2.09 -1.57
CA THR A 13 -43.53 3.52 -1.75
C THR A 13 -42.08 3.92 -1.42
N ASN A 14 -41.52 3.37 -0.33
CA ASN A 14 -40.13 3.62 0.05
C ASN A 14 -39.17 3.10 -1.04
N ARG A 15 -39.41 1.88 -1.52
CA ARG A 15 -38.59 1.30 -2.60
C ARG A 15 -38.59 2.14 -3.86
N ILE A 16 -39.78 2.70 -4.24
CA ILE A 16 -39.90 3.59 -5.42
C ILE A 16 -39.12 4.90 -5.18
N VAL A 17 -39.26 5.51 -4.01
CA VAL A 17 -38.55 6.75 -3.66
C VAL A 17 -37.03 6.54 -3.73
N PHE A 18 -36.50 5.51 -3.09
CA PHE A 18 -35.07 5.20 -3.16
C PHE A 18 -34.60 4.86 -4.56
N LYS A 19 -35.41 4.10 -5.33
CA LYS A 19 -35.12 3.80 -6.73
C LYS A 19 -34.90 5.07 -7.55
N VAL A 20 -35.83 6.02 -7.46
CA VAL A 20 -35.75 7.29 -8.20
C VAL A 20 -34.51 8.09 -7.77
N LYS A 21 -34.27 8.22 -6.48
CA LYS A 21 -33.12 8.96 -5.95
C LYS A 21 -31.78 8.35 -6.38
N LEU A 22 -31.62 7.02 -6.29
CA LEU A 22 -30.41 6.32 -6.68
C LEU A 22 -30.20 6.36 -8.21
N ALA A 23 -31.27 6.22 -9.00
CA ALA A 23 -31.18 6.34 -10.45
C ALA A 23 -30.79 7.77 -10.88
N ALA A 24 -31.31 8.80 -10.22
CA ALA A 24 -30.91 10.19 -10.44
C ALA A 24 -29.44 10.44 -10.09
N ALA A 25 -28.87 9.69 -9.14
CA ALA A 25 -27.45 9.71 -8.79
C ALA A 25 -26.60 8.74 -9.64
N CYS A 26 -27.12 8.24 -10.76
CA CYS A 26 -26.46 7.32 -11.68
C CYS A 26 -26.07 5.95 -11.08
N TYR A 27 -26.81 5.46 -10.07
CA TYR A 27 -26.70 4.08 -9.60
C TYR A 27 -27.72 3.17 -10.26
N GLN A 28 -27.46 1.87 -10.31
CA GLN A 28 -28.40 0.85 -10.75
C GLN A 28 -29.14 0.26 -9.53
N PRO A 29 -30.39 0.64 -9.24
CA PRO A 29 -31.14 0.12 -8.12
C PRO A 29 -31.71 -1.26 -8.40
N LEU A 30 -31.52 -2.18 -7.46
CA LEU A 30 -32.18 -3.48 -7.37
C LEU A 30 -33.19 -3.41 -6.22
N LEU A 31 -34.33 -4.09 -6.35
CA LEU A 31 -35.43 -3.98 -5.38
C LEU A 31 -35.79 -5.35 -4.80
N ALA A 32 -35.84 -5.44 -3.48
CA ALA A 32 -36.36 -6.58 -2.71
C ALA A 32 -37.52 -6.12 -1.84
N GLY A 33 -38.63 -6.82 -1.83
CA GLY A 33 -39.82 -6.53 -1.05
C GLY A 33 -39.88 -7.21 0.31
N ASP A 34 -38.98 -8.15 0.54
CA ASP A 34 -38.91 -9.00 1.74
C ASP A 34 -37.45 -9.48 1.96
N GLY A 35 -37.21 -10.11 3.10
CA GLY A 35 -35.87 -10.55 3.48
C GLY A 35 -35.36 -11.73 2.66
N GLN A 36 -36.24 -12.66 2.27
CA GLN A 36 -35.83 -13.81 1.44
C GLN A 36 -35.39 -13.35 0.05
N SER A 37 -36.16 -12.46 -0.59
CA SER A 37 -35.78 -11.87 -1.88
C SER A 37 -34.50 -11.05 -1.79
N CYS A 38 -34.28 -10.36 -0.66
CA CYS A 38 -33.02 -9.64 -0.41
C CYS A 38 -31.81 -10.60 -0.41
N LEU A 39 -31.87 -11.69 0.35
CA LEU A 39 -30.79 -12.69 0.40
C LEU A 39 -30.53 -13.35 -0.95
N ALA A 40 -31.59 -13.69 -1.70
CA ALA A 40 -31.47 -14.27 -3.03
C ALA A 40 -30.81 -13.31 -4.03
N LEU A 41 -31.30 -12.07 -4.13
CA LEU A 41 -30.74 -11.05 -5.00
C LEU A 41 -29.33 -10.65 -4.63
N ALA A 42 -28.98 -10.63 -3.34
CA ALA A 42 -27.62 -10.34 -2.91
C ALA A 42 -26.61 -11.38 -3.44
N ARG A 43 -26.99 -12.67 -3.45
CA ARG A 43 -26.16 -13.75 -3.99
C ARG A 43 -26.02 -13.70 -5.52
N GLU A 44 -27.16 -13.52 -6.19
CA GLU A 44 -27.23 -13.57 -7.65
C GLU A 44 -26.61 -12.34 -8.31
N ALA A 45 -27.05 -11.16 -7.90
CA ALA A 45 -26.66 -9.89 -8.53
C ALA A 45 -25.36 -9.29 -8.00
N LYS A 46 -24.89 -9.73 -6.81
CA LYS A 46 -23.70 -9.23 -6.10
C LYS A 46 -23.66 -7.69 -6.08
N PRO A 47 -24.61 -7.02 -5.39
CA PRO A 47 -24.66 -5.57 -5.35
C PRO A 47 -23.42 -4.98 -4.69
N ASP A 48 -23.12 -3.72 -5.02
CA ASP A 48 -21.99 -3.00 -4.43
C ASP A 48 -22.29 -2.48 -3.02
N ALA A 49 -23.58 -2.26 -2.70
CA ALA A 49 -24.06 -1.96 -1.35
C ALA A 49 -25.53 -2.36 -1.19
N ILE A 50 -25.96 -2.54 0.05
CA ILE A 50 -27.35 -2.85 0.42
C ILE A 50 -27.89 -1.76 1.33
N LEU A 51 -29.04 -1.19 1.00
CA LEU A 51 -29.89 -0.40 1.89
C LEU A 51 -30.94 -1.36 2.46
N LEU A 52 -30.89 -1.62 3.77
CA LEU A 52 -31.67 -2.65 4.42
C LEU A 52 -32.59 -2.02 5.47
N ASP A 53 -33.90 -2.13 5.31
CA ASP A 53 -34.82 -1.74 6.37
C ASP A 53 -34.69 -2.66 7.59
N ALA A 54 -34.93 -2.10 8.75
CA ALA A 54 -34.92 -2.85 10.00
C ALA A 54 -36.06 -3.87 10.10
N ASP A 55 -37.17 -3.65 9.40
CA ASP A 55 -38.32 -4.57 9.33
C ASP A 55 -38.73 -4.81 7.88
N LEU A 56 -38.86 -6.08 7.51
CA LEU A 56 -39.17 -6.52 6.14
C LEU A 56 -40.44 -7.35 6.06
N GLY A 57 -41.24 -7.37 7.12
CA GLY A 57 -42.51 -8.08 7.18
C GLY A 57 -42.39 -9.62 7.35
N ASP A 58 -41.54 -10.28 6.59
CA ASP A 58 -41.24 -11.72 6.69
C ASP A 58 -40.18 -12.06 7.75
N MET A 59 -39.19 -11.19 7.90
CA MET A 59 -38.11 -11.30 8.89
C MET A 59 -37.53 -9.92 9.25
N THR A 60 -36.81 -9.87 10.37
CA THR A 60 -36.12 -8.62 10.77
C THR A 60 -34.90 -8.35 9.89
N GLY A 61 -34.62 -7.06 9.63
CA GLY A 61 -33.38 -6.66 8.93
C GLY A 61 -32.11 -7.20 9.60
N LEU A 62 -32.13 -7.35 10.93
CA LEU A 62 -31.01 -7.98 11.66
C LEU A 62 -30.81 -9.45 11.25
N ALA A 63 -31.87 -10.22 11.09
CA ALA A 63 -31.80 -11.62 10.64
C ALA A 63 -31.26 -11.71 9.19
N VAL A 64 -31.69 -10.79 8.31
CA VAL A 64 -31.15 -10.68 6.94
C VAL A 64 -29.66 -10.38 6.98
N LEU A 65 -29.25 -9.40 7.78
CA LEU A 65 -27.84 -9.02 7.94
C LEU A 65 -26.98 -10.18 8.42
N GLU A 66 -27.42 -10.92 9.42
CA GLU A 66 -26.75 -12.15 9.88
C GLU A 66 -26.65 -13.21 8.78
N GLY A 67 -27.72 -13.38 7.98
CA GLY A 67 -27.71 -14.26 6.82
C GLY A 67 -26.65 -13.87 5.78
N LEU A 68 -26.57 -12.57 5.46
CA LEU A 68 -25.56 -12.02 4.55
C LEU A 68 -24.13 -12.25 5.08
N ARG A 69 -23.91 -12.16 6.39
CA ARG A 69 -22.56 -12.34 6.99
C ARG A 69 -22.13 -13.79 7.14
N ARG A 70 -23.07 -14.75 7.12
CA ARG A 70 -22.76 -16.19 7.12
C ARG A 70 -22.41 -16.73 5.74
N ASP A 71 -22.78 -16.04 4.68
CA ASP A 71 -22.57 -16.49 3.31
C ASP A 71 -21.29 -15.87 2.73
N PRO A 72 -20.28 -16.69 2.34
CA PRO A 72 -19.04 -16.19 1.74
C PRO A 72 -19.24 -15.36 0.47
N ALA A 73 -20.34 -15.54 -0.26
CA ALA A 73 -20.63 -14.77 -1.47
C ALA A 73 -21.10 -13.33 -1.20
N THR A 74 -21.60 -13.06 0.03
CA THR A 74 -22.23 -11.78 0.39
C THR A 74 -21.60 -11.11 1.63
N VAL A 75 -20.68 -11.78 2.31
CA VAL A 75 -20.06 -11.31 3.57
C VAL A 75 -19.41 -9.95 3.47
N ASP A 76 -18.81 -9.62 2.31
CA ASP A 76 -18.08 -8.37 2.09
C ASP A 76 -18.96 -7.24 1.53
N ILE A 77 -20.25 -7.51 1.25
CA ILE A 77 -21.15 -6.47 0.74
C ILE A 77 -21.49 -5.48 1.89
N PRO A 78 -21.19 -4.18 1.74
CA PRO A 78 -21.51 -3.20 2.74
C PRO A 78 -23.03 -3.02 2.89
N VAL A 79 -23.50 -3.04 4.14
CA VAL A 79 -24.92 -2.91 4.47
C VAL A 79 -25.14 -1.64 5.30
N LEU A 80 -26.00 -0.75 4.83
CA LEU A 80 -26.56 0.37 5.60
C LEU A 80 -27.95 -0.02 6.09
N MET A 81 -28.10 -0.13 7.39
CA MET A 81 -29.40 -0.41 7.98
C MET A 81 -30.20 0.90 8.16
N LEU A 82 -31.49 0.86 7.90
CA LEU A 82 -32.42 1.98 8.01
C LEU A 82 -33.40 1.67 9.14
N ALA A 83 -33.42 2.49 10.19
CA ALA A 83 -34.30 2.29 11.36
C ALA A 83 -35.32 3.41 11.48
N ALA A 84 -36.54 3.07 11.93
CA ALA A 84 -37.63 4.05 12.09
C ALA A 84 -37.48 5.00 13.30
N ALA A 85 -36.69 4.62 14.30
CA ALA A 85 -36.47 5.40 15.51
C ALA A 85 -35.01 5.36 15.94
N ALA A 86 -34.59 6.32 16.76
CA ALA A 86 -33.24 6.36 17.34
C ALA A 86 -33.09 5.33 18.48
N ASP A 87 -33.36 4.05 18.16
CA ASP A 87 -33.15 2.94 19.09
C ASP A 87 -31.66 2.60 19.16
N SER A 88 -31.03 2.97 20.28
CA SER A 88 -29.62 2.68 20.53
C SER A 88 -29.33 1.17 20.63
N GLY A 89 -30.30 0.37 21.09
CA GLY A 89 -30.19 -1.09 21.18
C GLY A 89 -30.13 -1.73 19.80
N LEU A 90 -31.06 -1.39 18.93
CA LEU A 90 -31.09 -1.87 17.54
C LEU A 90 -29.83 -1.42 16.77
N ARG A 91 -29.41 -0.18 16.95
CA ARG A 91 -28.19 0.35 16.30
C ARG A 91 -26.95 -0.44 16.71
N MET A 92 -26.78 -0.69 18.00
CA MET A 92 -25.66 -1.51 18.49
C MET A 92 -25.73 -2.95 18.01
N ALA A 93 -26.94 -3.56 17.98
CA ALA A 93 -27.14 -4.90 17.45
C ALA A 93 -26.76 -4.97 15.97
N ALA A 94 -27.21 -4.03 15.16
CA ALA A 94 -26.88 -3.93 13.75
C ALA A 94 -25.37 -3.80 13.50
N LEU A 95 -24.69 -2.90 14.23
CA LEU A 95 -23.25 -2.72 14.13
C LEU A 95 -22.50 -4.00 14.53
N ARG A 96 -22.90 -4.66 15.62
CA ARG A 96 -22.30 -5.95 16.05
C ARG A 96 -22.53 -7.08 15.04
N ALA A 97 -23.68 -7.10 14.38
CA ALA A 97 -23.99 -8.03 13.32
C ALA A 97 -23.26 -7.71 12.00
N GLY A 98 -22.52 -6.59 11.92
CA GLY A 98 -21.68 -6.25 10.79
C GLY A 98 -22.29 -5.23 9.82
N ALA A 99 -23.31 -4.44 10.22
CA ALA A 99 -23.70 -3.28 9.44
C ALA A 99 -22.59 -2.23 9.41
N GLU A 100 -22.47 -1.54 8.28
CA GLU A 100 -21.54 -0.42 8.13
C GLU A 100 -21.99 0.80 8.94
N ASP A 101 -23.28 1.01 8.94
CA ASP A 101 -23.93 2.04 9.72
C ASP A 101 -25.42 1.71 9.91
N CYS A 102 -26.06 2.40 10.86
CA CYS A 102 -27.49 2.38 11.06
C CYS A 102 -28.01 3.82 11.04
N LEU A 103 -28.76 4.15 9.99
CA LEU A 103 -29.30 5.49 9.77
C LEU A 103 -30.77 5.56 10.24
N THR A 104 -31.12 6.65 10.90
CA THR A 104 -32.48 6.87 11.43
C THR A 104 -33.35 7.57 10.38
N LYS A 105 -34.54 7.05 10.13
CA LYS A 105 -35.60 7.72 9.33
C LYS A 105 -36.23 8.89 10.16
N PRO A 106 -36.54 10.08 9.57
CA PRO A 106 -36.38 10.41 8.15
C PRO A 106 -34.94 10.64 7.75
N LEU A 107 -34.57 10.12 6.58
CA LEU A 107 -33.21 10.22 6.06
C LEU A 107 -33.00 11.53 5.31
N ASP A 108 -31.90 12.20 5.58
CA ASP A 108 -31.42 13.27 4.72
C ASP A 108 -30.74 12.67 3.47
N ASP A 109 -31.20 13.08 2.30
CA ASP A 109 -30.75 12.54 1.02
C ASP A 109 -29.27 12.81 0.74
N GLN A 110 -28.79 14.00 1.15
CA GLN A 110 -27.39 14.38 0.93
C GLN A 110 -26.46 13.50 1.77
N VAL A 111 -26.83 13.25 3.02
CA VAL A 111 -26.07 12.37 3.94
C VAL A 111 -26.06 10.93 3.43
N LEU A 112 -27.22 10.40 3.02
CA LEU A 112 -27.33 9.05 2.49
C LEU A 112 -26.43 8.86 1.25
N MET A 113 -26.55 9.77 0.28
CA MET A 113 -25.77 9.69 -0.95
C MET A 113 -24.27 9.85 -0.71
N ALA A 114 -23.86 10.77 0.16
CA ALA A 114 -22.47 10.95 0.54
C ALA A 114 -21.90 9.70 1.25
N ARG A 115 -22.70 9.10 2.15
CA ARG A 115 -22.33 7.87 2.86
C ARG A 115 -22.18 6.69 1.90
N LEU A 116 -23.08 6.53 0.95
CA LEU A 116 -22.98 5.50 -0.10
C LEU A 116 -21.72 5.69 -0.95
N ARG A 117 -21.47 6.91 -1.45
CA ARG A 117 -20.24 7.20 -2.21
C ARG A 117 -18.99 6.87 -1.41
N ASN A 118 -18.98 7.21 -0.13
CA ASN A 118 -17.87 6.93 0.76
C ASN A 118 -17.61 5.42 0.90
N LEU A 119 -18.67 4.63 1.14
CA LEU A 119 -18.58 3.17 1.28
C LEU A 119 -18.12 2.48 0.00
N LEU A 120 -18.66 2.89 -1.15
CA LEU A 120 -18.29 2.33 -2.44
C LEU A 120 -16.80 2.60 -2.77
N ARG A 121 -16.29 3.82 -2.51
CA ARG A 121 -14.87 4.13 -2.67
C ARG A 121 -13.96 3.29 -1.78
N LEU A 122 -14.37 3.08 -0.52
CA LEU A 122 -13.60 2.23 0.41
C LEU A 122 -13.55 0.79 -0.05
N ARG A 123 -14.67 0.27 -0.55
CA ARG A 123 -14.75 -1.09 -1.11
C ARG A 123 -13.89 -1.24 -2.36
N GLU A 124 -14.03 -0.35 -3.34
CA GLU A 124 -13.25 -0.37 -4.58
C GLU A 124 -11.75 -0.37 -4.29
N THR A 125 -11.30 0.47 -3.36
CA THR A 125 -9.89 0.49 -2.93
C THR A 125 -9.45 -0.83 -2.31
N ALA A 126 -10.29 -1.46 -1.48
CA ALA A 126 -9.98 -2.75 -0.85
C ALA A 126 -9.94 -3.90 -1.87
N GLU A 127 -10.88 -3.94 -2.81
CA GLU A 127 -10.94 -4.93 -3.89
C GLU A 127 -9.72 -4.80 -4.82
N GLU A 128 -9.35 -3.58 -5.19
CA GLU A 128 -8.16 -3.34 -6.03
C GLU A 128 -6.87 -3.82 -5.38
N LEU A 129 -6.69 -3.56 -4.07
CA LEU A 129 -5.55 -4.06 -3.32
C LEU A 129 -5.55 -5.59 -3.21
N GLY A 130 -6.71 -6.20 -2.95
CA GLY A 130 -6.88 -7.64 -2.89
C GLY A 130 -6.55 -8.34 -4.21
N HIS A 131 -7.00 -7.80 -5.34
CA HIS A 131 -6.66 -8.33 -6.66
C HIS A 131 -5.16 -8.25 -6.95
N ARG A 132 -4.51 -7.15 -6.57
CA ARG A 132 -3.05 -7.00 -6.73
C ARG A 132 -2.29 -8.01 -5.87
N GLU A 133 -2.70 -8.22 -4.62
CA GLU A 133 -2.11 -9.22 -3.74
C GLU A 133 -2.26 -10.64 -4.32
N GLN A 134 -3.47 -11.01 -4.78
CA GLN A 134 -3.71 -12.30 -5.42
C GLN A 134 -2.82 -12.51 -6.65
N ALA A 135 -2.67 -11.50 -7.50
CA ALA A 135 -1.79 -11.58 -8.65
C ALA A 135 -0.33 -11.83 -8.25
N LEU A 136 0.16 -11.22 -7.18
CA LEU A 136 1.50 -11.45 -6.65
C LEU A 136 1.66 -12.83 -6.02
N GLN A 137 0.62 -13.35 -5.34
CA GLN A 137 0.61 -14.73 -4.81
C GLN A 137 0.71 -15.78 -5.92
N VAL A 138 -0.05 -15.62 -7.00
CA VAL A 138 0.01 -16.51 -8.18
C VAL A 138 1.42 -16.53 -8.80
N LEU A 139 2.13 -15.40 -8.74
CA LEU A 139 3.51 -15.27 -9.22
C LEU A 139 4.56 -15.80 -8.22
N GLY A 140 4.15 -16.24 -7.03
CA GLY A 140 5.06 -16.70 -5.97
C GLY A 140 5.88 -15.56 -5.34
N LEU A 141 5.41 -14.32 -5.45
CA LEU A 141 6.11 -13.10 -5.00
C LEU A 141 5.52 -12.53 -3.69
N ALA A 142 4.47 -13.13 -3.14
CA ALA A 142 3.89 -12.73 -1.86
C ALA A 142 4.27 -13.74 -0.78
N GLU A 143 4.98 -13.32 0.23
CA GLU A 143 5.15 -14.06 1.48
C GLU A 143 3.96 -13.81 2.41
N ALA A 144 3.57 -14.83 3.20
CA ALA A 144 2.56 -14.64 4.23
C ALA A 144 3.07 -13.60 5.25
N PRO A 145 2.36 -12.49 5.46
CA PRO A 145 2.85 -11.44 6.34
C PRO A 145 3.02 -11.97 7.77
N ALA A 146 4.20 -11.83 8.32
CA ALA A 146 4.46 -12.08 9.73
C ALA A 146 3.67 -11.05 10.55
N GLY A 147 2.57 -11.48 11.16
CA GLY A 147 1.68 -10.61 11.91
C GLY A 147 2.30 -10.13 13.21
N PHE A 148 2.98 -9.00 13.20
CA PHE A 148 3.24 -8.25 14.43
C PHE A 148 1.96 -7.53 14.83
N ASP A 149 1.36 -7.95 15.92
CA ASP A 149 0.18 -7.30 16.50
C ASP A 149 0.61 -6.01 17.21
N ARG A 150 0.82 -4.94 16.40
CA ARG A 150 1.16 -3.61 16.93
C ARG A 150 -0.07 -3.02 17.60
N GLN A 151 0.08 -2.55 18.85
CA GLN A 151 -0.96 -1.81 19.54
C GLN A 151 -1.32 -0.56 18.71
N GLY A 152 -2.63 -0.42 18.36
CA GLY A 152 -3.10 0.70 17.54
C GLY A 152 -2.96 2.02 18.29
N LEU A 153 -2.83 3.13 17.55
CA LEU A 153 -2.77 4.48 18.08
C LEU A 153 -3.99 5.29 17.59
N VAL A 154 -4.79 5.79 18.53
CA VAL A 154 -5.91 6.71 18.28
C VAL A 154 -5.55 8.08 18.83
N ILE A 155 -5.65 9.11 18.01
CA ILE A 155 -5.41 10.49 18.43
C ILE A 155 -6.74 11.25 18.44
N ILE A 156 -7.11 11.77 19.61
CA ILE A 156 -8.24 12.67 19.79
C ILE A 156 -7.71 14.09 19.63
N VAL A 157 -8.29 14.85 18.71
CA VAL A 157 -7.86 16.22 18.41
C VAL A 157 -8.99 17.19 18.76
N THR A 158 -8.83 17.90 19.86
CA THR A 158 -9.78 18.92 20.36
C THR A 158 -9.02 19.96 21.17
N GLU A 159 -9.49 21.18 21.16
CA GLU A 159 -8.99 22.27 22.02
C GLU A 159 -9.75 22.37 23.36
N ARG A 160 -10.77 21.52 23.57
CA ARG A 160 -11.61 21.51 24.77
C ARG A 160 -11.14 20.40 25.73
N PRO A 161 -10.45 20.73 26.84
CA PRO A 161 -9.89 19.73 27.77
C PRO A 161 -10.93 18.78 28.35
N GLU A 162 -12.12 19.26 28.61
CA GLU A 162 -13.25 18.47 29.17
C GLU A 162 -13.68 17.37 28.18
N GLN A 163 -13.77 17.71 26.91
CA GLN A 163 -14.14 16.77 25.84
C GLN A 163 -13.04 15.74 25.62
N ALA A 164 -11.78 16.18 25.60
CA ALA A 164 -10.63 15.28 25.53
C ALA A 164 -10.67 14.23 26.64
N LEU A 165 -10.90 14.68 27.88
CA LEU A 165 -10.97 13.80 29.06
C LEU A 165 -12.16 12.85 28.99
N ARG A 166 -13.35 13.34 28.56
CA ARG A 166 -14.57 12.53 28.39
C ARG A 166 -14.33 11.42 27.35
N LEU A 167 -13.88 11.78 26.15
CA LEU A 167 -13.63 10.83 25.07
C LEU A 167 -12.54 9.81 25.45
N ARG A 168 -11.46 10.28 26.07
CA ARG A 168 -10.39 9.38 26.56
C ARG A 168 -10.94 8.38 27.57
N ARG A 169 -11.78 8.78 28.53
CA ARG A 169 -12.41 7.86 29.49
C ARG A 169 -13.36 6.87 28.82
N GLN A 170 -14.13 7.31 27.83
CA GLN A 170 -15.05 6.45 27.09
C GLN A 170 -14.31 5.37 26.28
N LEU A 171 -13.11 5.67 25.78
CA LEU A 171 -12.31 4.77 24.94
C LEU A 171 -11.28 3.95 25.73
N ALA A 172 -10.92 4.37 26.95
CA ALA A 172 -9.92 3.70 27.78
C ALA A 172 -10.30 2.24 28.03
N GLY A 173 -9.40 1.31 27.71
CA GLY A 173 -9.60 -0.14 27.86
C GLY A 173 -10.65 -0.76 26.94
N ARG A 174 -11.36 0.03 26.14
CA ARG A 174 -12.44 -0.44 25.24
C ARG A 174 -12.04 -0.44 23.77
N SER A 175 -11.18 0.50 23.35
CA SER A 175 -10.78 0.63 21.92
C SER A 175 -9.77 -0.43 21.46
N GLY A 176 -9.08 -1.10 22.38
CA GLY A 176 -7.96 -1.99 22.05
C GLY A 176 -6.75 -1.26 21.44
N ALA A 177 -6.65 0.07 21.69
CA ALA A 177 -5.61 0.94 21.17
C ALA A 177 -5.14 1.92 22.24
N GLU A 178 -3.92 2.42 22.10
CA GLU A 178 -3.44 3.57 22.87
C GLU A 178 -4.20 4.83 22.42
N VAL A 179 -4.68 5.62 23.40
CA VAL A 179 -5.44 6.85 23.12
C VAL A 179 -4.66 8.05 23.61
N ARG A 180 -4.28 8.95 22.70
CA ARG A 180 -3.62 10.22 22.99
C ARG A 180 -4.54 11.37 22.65
N CYS A 181 -4.41 12.47 23.41
CA CYS A 181 -5.11 13.72 23.11
C CYS A 181 -4.08 14.77 22.69
N MET A 182 -4.37 15.48 21.62
CA MET A 182 -3.51 16.53 21.06
C MET A 182 -4.33 17.74 20.66
N GLY A 183 -3.71 18.92 20.70
CA GLY A 183 -4.23 20.12 20.07
C GLY A 183 -4.03 20.13 18.56
N ARG A 184 -4.63 21.10 17.86
CA ARG A 184 -4.53 21.23 16.41
C ARG A 184 -3.08 21.36 15.92
N ASP A 185 -2.34 22.31 16.48
CA ASP A 185 -0.99 22.59 16.02
C ASP A 185 -0.01 21.46 16.39
N GLU A 186 -0.22 20.84 17.56
CA GLU A 186 0.55 19.68 18.00
C GLU A 186 0.42 18.50 17.05
N VAL A 187 -0.80 18.13 16.63
CA VAL A 187 -1.00 17.02 15.69
C VAL A 187 -0.44 17.32 14.31
N LEU A 188 -0.54 18.60 13.87
CA LEU A 188 0.05 19.01 12.59
C LEU A 188 1.57 18.92 12.61
N ASN A 189 2.23 19.33 13.68
CA ASN A 189 3.68 19.22 13.82
C ASN A 189 4.12 17.77 13.94
N ALA A 190 3.49 17.00 14.84
CA ALA A 190 3.82 15.59 15.03
C ALA A 190 3.66 14.74 13.75
N THR A 191 2.61 14.98 12.96
CA THR A 191 2.41 14.28 11.69
C THR A 191 3.38 14.73 10.59
N ALA A 192 3.89 15.96 10.64
CA ALA A 192 4.97 16.42 9.76
C ALA A 192 6.30 15.74 10.11
N GLU A 193 6.56 15.47 11.38
CA GLU A 193 7.72 14.72 11.89
C GLU A 193 7.60 13.20 11.68
N GLY A 194 6.49 12.73 11.11
CA GLY A 194 6.29 11.31 10.77
C GLY A 194 5.44 10.50 11.73
N LEU A 195 4.76 11.14 12.71
CA LEU A 195 3.80 10.44 13.57
C LEU A 195 2.70 9.81 12.71
N ALA A 196 2.60 8.49 12.76
CA ALA A 196 1.56 7.71 12.10
C ALA A 196 0.55 7.21 13.15
N ALA A 197 -0.70 7.65 13.04
CA ALA A 197 -1.82 7.15 13.84
C ALA A 197 -2.73 6.26 13.00
N ASP A 198 -3.37 5.29 13.64
CA ASP A 198 -4.34 4.42 12.97
C ASP A 198 -5.70 5.11 12.80
N ALA A 199 -6.06 5.97 13.77
CA ALA A 199 -7.29 6.76 13.67
C ALA A 199 -7.11 8.14 14.30
N PHE A 200 -7.81 9.13 13.73
CA PHE A 200 -7.98 10.46 14.29
C PHE A 200 -9.46 10.67 14.60
N VAL A 201 -9.74 11.14 15.81
CA VAL A 201 -11.07 11.61 16.25
C VAL A 201 -10.99 13.12 16.36
N LEU A 202 -11.61 13.81 15.40
CA LEU A 202 -11.48 15.25 15.20
C LEU A 202 -12.72 15.98 15.67
N ASP A 203 -12.58 16.96 16.55
CA ASP A 203 -13.65 17.89 16.90
C ASP A 203 -14.02 18.75 15.68
N THR A 204 -15.31 18.82 15.32
CA THR A 204 -15.79 19.57 14.15
C THR A 204 -15.47 21.05 14.22
N ASP A 205 -15.44 21.62 15.43
CA ASP A 205 -15.28 23.05 15.68
C ASP A 205 -13.88 23.46 16.12
N ILE A 206 -12.88 22.55 16.00
CA ILE A 206 -11.50 22.85 16.35
C ILE A 206 -10.96 24.04 15.53
N GLY A 207 -10.48 25.07 16.20
CA GLY A 207 -10.04 26.30 15.51
C GLY A 207 -11.18 27.09 14.85
N GLY A 208 -12.42 26.89 15.33
CA GLY A 208 -13.64 27.58 14.85
C GLY A 208 -14.49 26.75 13.89
N ALA A 209 -15.63 27.28 13.49
CA ALA A 209 -16.63 26.58 12.68
C ALA A 209 -16.01 25.94 11.41
N GLY A 210 -16.26 24.65 11.22
CA GLY A 210 -15.71 23.85 10.09
C GLY A 210 -14.19 23.60 10.16
N GLY A 211 -13.55 23.89 11.29
CA GLY A 211 -12.12 23.68 11.46
C GLY A 211 -11.72 22.21 11.43
N GLY A 212 -12.59 21.33 11.92
CA GLY A 212 -12.38 19.88 11.84
C GLY A 212 -12.29 19.34 10.42
N LEU A 213 -13.11 19.87 9.50
CA LEU A 213 -13.04 19.52 8.08
C LEU A 213 -11.73 20.00 7.44
N ARG A 214 -11.30 21.23 7.76
CA ARG A 214 -10.01 21.75 7.28
C ARG A 214 -8.85 20.91 7.79
N LEU A 215 -8.84 20.62 9.11
CA LEU A 215 -7.81 19.77 9.71
C LEU A 215 -7.78 18.36 9.07
N MET A 216 -8.94 17.77 8.82
CA MET A 216 -9.03 16.48 8.14
C MET A 216 -8.41 16.54 6.74
N SER A 217 -8.68 17.61 5.98
CA SER A 217 -8.06 17.83 4.66
C SER A 217 -6.55 17.94 4.77
N ASP A 218 -6.03 18.72 5.71
CA ASP A 218 -4.59 18.87 5.94
C ASP A 218 -3.91 17.53 6.30
N LEU A 219 -4.54 16.74 7.17
CA LEU A 219 -4.04 15.41 7.54
C LEU A 219 -4.04 14.44 6.36
N ARG A 220 -5.03 14.48 5.47
CA ARG A 220 -5.10 13.64 4.26
C ARG A 220 -3.96 13.90 3.26
N THR A 221 -3.42 15.11 3.22
CA THR A 221 -2.27 15.43 2.35
C THR A 221 -0.94 14.86 2.88
N ARG A 222 -0.89 14.49 4.17
CA ARG A 222 0.33 14.03 4.82
C ARG A 222 0.55 12.53 4.63
N ARG A 223 1.76 12.14 4.25
CA ARG A 223 2.11 10.73 4.00
C ARG A 223 1.85 9.83 5.21
N SER A 224 2.12 10.32 6.43
CA SER A 224 1.94 9.57 7.68
C SER A 224 0.48 9.39 8.10
N ALA A 225 -0.44 10.27 7.65
CA ALA A 225 -1.84 10.31 8.10
C ALA A 225 -2.87 10.01 7.00
N ARG A 226 -2.47 10.01 5.71
CA ARG A 226 -3.41 9.89 4.57
C ARG A 226 -4.29 8.64 4.58
N HIS A 227 -3.80 7.55 5.17
CA HIS A 227 -4.51 6.26 5.26
C HIS A 227 -5.14 5.99 6.62
N SER A 228 -5.00 6.92 7.57
CA SER A 228 -5.61 6.81 8.90
C SER A 228 -7.13 6.88 8.80
N ALA A 229 -7.84 6.19 9.71
CA ALA A 229 -9.27 6.38 9.84
C ALA A 229 -9.56 7.78 10.40
N MET A 230 -10.54 8.47 9.81
CA MET A 230 -10.93 9.83 10.22
C MET A 230 -12.37 9.79 10.75
N VAL A 231 -12.54 10.16 12.00
CA VAL A 231 -13.84 10.29 12.66
C VAL A 231 -14.04 11.74 13.05
N LEU A 232 -15.10 12.36 12.53
CA LEU A 232 -15.52 13.68 12.97
C LEU A 232 -16.53 13.53 14.10
N ILE A 233 -16.39 14.35 15.14
CA ILE A 233 -17.30 14.34 16.29
C ILE A 233 -17.67 15.78 16.66
N GLY A 234 -18.98 16.04 16.83
CA GLY A 234 -19.47 17.38 17.11
C GLY A 234 -20.79 17.39 17.86
N GLU A 235 -21.13 18.51 18.52
CA GLU A 235 -22.38 18.65 19.28
C GLU A 235 -23.61 18.67 18.39
N ARG A 236 -23.53 19.39 17.26
CA ARG A 236 -24.60 19.52 16.27
C ARG A 236 -24.02 19.61 14.89
N MET A 237 -23.91 18.46 14.23
CA MET A 237 -23.53 18.48 12.83
C MET A 237 -24.76 18.59 11.94
N ARG A 238 -24.78 19.60 11.09
CA ARG A 238 -25.84 19.75 10.08
C ARG A 238 -25.71 18.69 9.01
N PRO A 239 -26.82 18.23 8.41
CA PRO A 239 -26.76 17.22 7.32
C PRO A 239 -25.77 17.58 6.21
N ALA A 240 -25.73 18.83 5.78
CA ALA A 240 -24.78 19.28 4.77
C ALA A 240 -23.30 19.14 5.20
N GLU A 241 -22.98 19.37 6.45
CA GLU A 241 -21.63 19.19 7.00
C GLU A 241 -21.25 17.72 7.08
N MET A 242 -22.19 16.86 7.47
CA MET A 242 -21.99 15.40 7.46
C MET A 242 -21.74 14.89 6.03
N ALA A 243 -22.52 15.36 5.06
CA ALA A 243 -22.35 14.99 3.66
C ALA A 243 -20.97 15.40 3.14
N ILE A 244 -20.55 16.64 3.40
CA ILE A 244 -19.20 17.13 3.06
C ILE A 244 -18.13 16.27 3.73
N ALA A 245 -18.29 15.93 5.02
CA ALA A 245 -17.35 15.09 5.75
C ALA A 245 -17.14 13.73 5.06
N TYR A 246 -18.23 13.04 4.70
CA TYR A 246 -18.15 11.75 3.98
C TYR A 246 -17.55 11.89 2.59
N ASP A 247 -17.87 12.93 1.85
CA ASP A 247 -17.32 13.19 0.52
C ASP A 247 -15.81 13.50 0.57
N MET A 248 -15.34 14.15 1.63
CA MET A 248 -13.92 14.38 1.91
C MET A 248 -13.20 13.14 2.47
N GLY A 249 -13.92 12.03 2.71
CA GLY A 249 -13.33 10.77 3.14
C GLY A 249 -13.33 10.50 4.64
N ALA A 250 -14.21 11.16 5.41
CA ALA A 250 -14.47 10.76 6.80
C ALA A 250 -15.02 9.34 6.84
N ASN A 251 -14.51 8.53 7.75
CA ASN A 251 -15.01 7.17 7.97
C ASN A 251 -16.29 7.16 8.82
N ALA A 252 -16.44 8.14 9.70
CA ALA A 252 -17.64 8.37 10.48
C ALA A 252 -17.80 9.85 10.83
N ALA A 253 -19.06 10.30 10.96
CA ALA A 253 -19.45 11.61 11.45
C ALA A 253 -20.47 11.40 12.57
N LEU A 254 -20.10 11.70 13.82
CA LEU A 254 -20.79 11.24 15.01
C LEU A 254 -21.14 12.40 15.95
N PRO A 255 -22.27 12.34 16.66
CA PRO A 255 -22.58 13.32 17.67
C PRO A 255 -21.75 13.10 18.95
N PHE A 256 -21.53 14.16 19.71
CA PHE A 256 -20.74 14.11 20.97
C PHE A 256 -21.43 13.33 22.09
N ASP A 257 -22.74 13.23 22.07
CA ASP A 257 -23.56 12.53 23.07
C ASP A 257 -23.68 11.02 22.82
N LEU A 258 -22.96 10.51 21.81
CA LEU A 258 -22.95 9.09 21.49
C LEU A 258 -22.50 8.24 22.71
N PRO A 259 -23.17 7.11 23.00
CA PRO A 259 -22.71 6.19 24.02
C PRO A 259 -21.24 5.74 23.78
N GLY A 260 -20.43 5.75 24.85
CA GLY A 260 -19.01 5.40 24.73
C GLY A 260 -18.76 3.99 24.21
N GLU A 261 -19.70 3.06 24.44
CA GLU A 261 -19.66 1.69 23.88
C GLU A 261 -19.78 1.71 22.36
N GLU A 262 -20.69 2.51 21.81
CA GLU A 262 -20.86 2.62 20.36
C GLU A 262 -19.64 3.28 19.71
N LEU A 263 -19.10 4.34 20.30
CA LEU A 263 -17.88 4.99 19.81
C LEU A 263 -16.71 4.04 19.81
N ALA A 264 -16.50 3.28 20.89
CA ALA A 264 -15.44 2.30 21.00
C ALA A 264 -15.58 1.19 19.95
N PHE A 265 -16.78 0.66 19.76
CA PHE A 265 -17.05 -0.38 18.76
C PHE A 265 -16.78 0.10 17.32
N ARG A 266 -17.26 1.31 16.97
CA ARG A 266 -17.00 1.91 15.66
C ARG A 266 -15.50 2.11 15.42
N LEU A 267 -14.76 2.60 16.42
CA LEU A 267 -13.31 2.74 16.33
C LEU A 267 -12.60 1.39 16.18
N GLN A 268 -12.98 0.38 16.95
CA GLN A 268 -12.43 -0.98 16.78
C GLN A 268 -12.62 -1.52 15.35
N SER A 269 -13.81 -1.33 14.78
CA SER A 269 -14.10 -1.73 13.40
C SER A 269 -13.22 -0.98 12.40
N LEU A 270 -13.06 0.35 12.57
CA LEU A 270 -12.22 1.18 11.72
C LEU A 270 -10.73 0.81 11.84
N LEU A 271 -10.25 0.56 13.06
CA LEU A 271 -8.87 0.12 13.31
C LEU A 271 -8.58 -1.23 12.64
N ARG A 272 -9.50 -2.18 12.74
CA ARG A 272 -9.38 -3.49 12.08
C ARG A 272 -9.29 -3.35 10.57
N ARG A 273 -10.16 -2.51 9.95
CA ARG A 273 -10.10 -2.24 8.51
C ARG A 273 -8.80 -1.55 8.10
N LYS A 274 -8.37 -0.57 8.89
CA LYS A 274 -7.09 0.12 8.66
C LYS A 274 -5.92 -0.86 8.65
N ARG A 275 -5.83 -1.74 9.66
CA ARG A 275 -4.79 -2.77 9.75
C ARG A 275 -4.83 -3.74 8.57
N ASN A 276 -6.01 -4.19 8.17
CA ASN A 276 -6.15 -5.06 6.99
C ASN A 276 -5.70 -4.33 5.70
N GLY A 277 -6.10 -3.07 5.52
CA GLY A 277 -5.66 -2.27 4.40
C GLY A 277 -4.16 -1.98 4.39
N ASP A 278 -3.53 -1.82 5.55
CA ASP A 278 -2.07 -1.67 5.65
C ASP A 278 -1.36 -2.98 5.27
N ARG A 279 -1.80 -4.12 5.84
CA ARG A 279 -1.24 -5.43 5.48
C ARG A 279 -1.29 -5.70 3.98
N LEU A 280 -2.41 -5.39 3.34
CA LEU A 280 -2.55 -5.54 1.88
C LEU A 280 -1.56 -4.64 1.12
N ARG A 281 -1.40 -3.36 1.56
CA ARG A 281 -0.45 -2.43 0.93
C ARG A 281 0.99 -2.89 1.10
N ASP A 282 1.35 -3.31 2.30
CA ASP A 282 2.69 -3.80 2.62
C ASP A 282 3.00 -5.07 1.81
N SER A 283 2.07 -6.04 1.76
CA SER A 283 2.18 -7.26 0.95
C SER A 283 2.37 -6.94 -0.54
N VAL A 284 1.59 -6.01 -1.09
CA VAL A 284 1.74 -5.56 -2.49
C VAL A 284 3.08 -4.87 -2.71
N GLN A 285 3.52 -4.01 -1.78
CA GLN A 285 4.78 -3.30 -1.89
C GLN A 285 5.99 -4.26 -1.81
N ASP A 286 5.96 -5.21 -0.89
CA ASP A 286 6.98 -6.24 -0.74
C ASP A 286 7.03 -7.17 -1.95
N GLY A 287 5.88 -7.61 -2.45
CA GLY A 287 5.79 -8.39 -3.67
C GLY A 287 6.36 -7.66 -4.89
N LEU A 288 6.05 -6.39 -5.06
CA LEU A 288 6.62 -5.56 -6.13
C LEU A 288 8.13 -5.41 -5.95
N ARG A 289 8.62 -5.25 -4.72
CA ARG A 289 10.05 -5.17 -4.42
C ARG A 289 10.75 -6.49 -4.79
N LEU A 290 10.20 -7.63 -4.39
CA LEU A 290 10.74 -8.96 -4.74
C LEU A 290 10.71 -9.23 -6.26
N ALA A 291 9.73 -8.68 -6.97
CA ALA A 291 9.65 -8.78 -8.42
C ALA A 291 10.81 -8.07 -9.14
N VAL A 292 11.37 -7.00 -8.56
CA VAL A 292 12.38 -6.15 -9.23
C VAL A 292 13.75 -6.19 -8.58
N THR A 293 13.87 -6.60 -7.29
CA THR A 293 15.15 -6.62 -6.57
C THR A 293 15.56 -8.03 -6.15
N ASP A 294 16.85 -8.22 -5.94
CA ASP A 294 17.44 -9.40 -5.30
C ASP A 294 17.26 -9.28 -3.77
N PRO A 295 16.67 -10.27 -3.09
CA PRO A 295 16.33 -10.17 -1.67
C PRO A 295 17.56 -10.08 -0.76
N LEU A 296 18.71 -10.64 -1.17
CA LEU A 296 19.92 -10.61 -0.36
C LEU A 296 20.62 -9.25 -0.45
N THR A 297 20.82 -8.74 -1.66
CA THR A 297 21.68 -7.57 -1.90
C THR A 297 20.90 -6.26 -2.02
N GLY A 298 19.58 -6.31 -2.25
CA GLY A 298 18.74 -5.14 -2.51
C GLY A 298 18.96 -4.49 -3.88
N LEU A 299 19.89 -4.99 -4.69
CA LEU A 299 20.08 -4.55 -6.07
C LEU A 299 18.93 -5.02 -6.96
N TYR A 300 18.83 -4.48 -8.16
CA TYR A 300 17.88 -5.03 -9.13
C TYR A 300 18.23 -6.49 -9.44
N ASN A 301 17.21 -7.31 -9.66
CA ASN A 301 17.38 -8.69 -10.06
C ASN A 301 17.53 -8.82 -11.60
N ARG A 302 17.92 -9.99 -12.07
CA ARG A 302 18.08 -10.30 -13.50
C ARG A 302 16.83 -10.00 -14.32
N ARG A 303 15.65 -10.33 -13.76
CA ARG A 303 14.35 -10.17 -14.43
C ARG A 303 14.03 -8.70 -14.74
N TYR A 304 14.36 -7.80 -13.84
CA TYR A 304 14.21 -6.37 -14.04
C TYR A 304 15.32 -5.77 -14.91
N ALA A 305 16.56 -6.25 -14.75
CA ALA A 305 17.71 -5.69 -15.44
C ALA A 305 17.63 -5.85 -16.96
N GLN A 306 17.13 -7.00 -17.46
CA GLN A 306 17.07 -7.28 -18.90
C GLN A 306 16.22 -6.29 -19.70
N PRO A 307 14.92 -6.04 -19.38
CA PRO A 307 14.12 -5.06 -20.11
C PRO A 307 14.62 -3.62 -19.90
N ARG A 308 15.19 -3.32 -18.72
CA ARG A 308 15.76 -2.00 -18.45
C ARG A 308 17.00 -1.72 -19.30
N LEU A 309 17.87 -2.72 -19.49
CA LEU A 309 19.02 -2.63 -20.37
C LEU A 309 18.60 -2.43 -21.82
N ALA A 310 17.58 -3.17 -22.29
CA ALA A 310 17.03 -2.98 -23.64
C ALA A 310 16.51 -1.54 -23.84
N ALA A 311 15.82 -0.99 -22.88
CA ALA A 311 15.35 0.41 -22.93
C ALA A 311 16.50 1.45 -22.88
N ILE A 312 17.61 1.15 -22.21
CA ILE A 312 18.82 1.99 -22.24
C ILE A 312 19.42 1.96 -23.65
N ALA A 313 19.59 0.77 -24.24
CA ALA A 313 20.13 0.59 -25.57
C ALA A 313 19.31 1.31 -26.65
N GLU A 314 17.97 1.20 -26.59
CA GLU A 314 17.05 1.87 -27.52
C GLU A 314 17.15 3.41 -27.43
N ARG A 315 17.23 3.94 -26.19
CA ARG A 315 17.44 5.38 -25.98
C ARG A 315 18.79 5.86 -26.46
N ALA A 316 19.85 5.09 -26.23
CA ALA A 316 21.18 5.42 -26.72
C ALA A 316 21.22 5.44 -28.25
N HIS A 317 20.58 4.47 -28.90
CA HIS A 317 20.46 4.43 -30.36
C HIS A 317 19.68 5.62 -30.92
N SER A 318 18.48 5.90 -30.39
CA SER A 318 17.65 7.02 -30.87
C SER A 318 18.26 8.40 -30.55
N GLY A 319 19.00 8.52 -29.46
CA GLY A 319 19.68 9.75 -29.05
C GLY A 319 21.07 9.93 -29.64
N GLY A 320 21.60 8.95 -30.39
CA GLY A 320 22.97 9.00 -30.92
C GLY A 320 24.04 9.08 -29.83
N THR A 321 23.82 8.45 -28.67
CA THR A 321 24.72 8.47 -27.52
C THR A 321 25.40 7.12 -27.32
N ALA A 322 26.58 7.09 -26.72
CA ALA A 322 27.25 5.87 -26.33
C ALA A 322 26.68 5.31 -25.03
N PHE A 323 26.74 4.00 -24.83
CA PHE A 323 26.52 3.37 -23.53
C PHE A 323 27.43 2.17 -23.32
N ALA A 324 27.69 1.85 -22.05
CA ALA A 324 28.58 0.75 -21.71
C ALA A 324 27.85 -0.29 -20.83
N VAL A 325 28.29 -1.54 -20.96
CA VAL A 325 27.81 -2.67 -20.14
C VAL A 325 29.03 -3.37 -19.52
N MET A 326 28.92 -3.68 -18.24
CA MET A 326 29.90 -4.45 -17.49
C MET A 326 29.25 -5.72 -16.94
N VAL A 327 29.91 -6.85 -17.09
CA VAL A 327 29.62 -8.07 -16.32
C VAL A 327 30.74 -8.26 -15.31
N ILE A 328 30.37 -8.40 -14.06
CA ILE A 328 31.26 -8.42 -12.89
C ILE A 328 31.06 -9.73 -12.15
N ASP A 329 32.15 -10.35 -11.70
CA ASP A 329 32.10 -11.59 -10.94
C ASP A 329 33.11 -11.54 -9.79
N LEU A 330 32.72 -12.08 -8.62
CA LEU A 330 33.59 -12.18 -7.45
C LEU A 330 34.63 -13.29 -7.64
N ASP A 331 35.87 -12.91 -7.51
CA ASP A 331 36.98 -13.86 -7.68
C ASP A 331 37.00 -14.85 -6.50
N ARG A 332 37.04 -16.16 -6.84
CA ARG A 332 37.13 -17.25 -5.85
C ARG A 332 36.04 -17.26 -4.79
N PHE A 333 34.84 -16.79 -5.10
CA PHE A 333 33.73 -16.72 -4.13
C PHE A 333 33.39 -18.08 -3.53
N LYS A 334 33.49 -19.16 -4.32
CA LYS A 334 33.31 -20.52 -3.80
C LYS A 334 34.28 -20.83 -2.65
N THR A 335 35.55 -20.39 -2.75
CA THR A 335 36.53 -20.57 -1.67
C THR A 335 36.13 -19.85 -0.37
N VAL A 336 35.49 -18.66 -0.52
CA VAL A 336 34.96 -17.93 0.65
C VAL A 336 33.86 -18.75 1.33
N ASN A 337 32.92 -19.30 0.57
CA ASN A 337 31.86 -20.15 1.11
C ASN A 337 32.41 -21.44 1.74
N ASP A 338 33.38 -22.08 1.10
CA ASP A 338 33.96 -23.34 1.59
C ASP A 338 34.76 -23.14 2.90
N GLN A 339 35.41 -21.98 3.07
CA GLN A 339 36.23 -21.66 4.26
C GLN A 339 35.42 -21.02 5.41
N TRP A 340 34.48 -20.17 5.10
CA TRP A 340 33.81 -19.30 6.09
C TRP A 340 32.31 -19.55 6.21
N GLY A 341 31.77 -20.46 5.39
CA GLY A 341 30.34 -20.78 5.34
C GLY A 341 29.52 -19.79 4.52
N HIS A 342 28.31 -20.21 4.17
CA HIS A 342 27.38 -19.41 3.32
C HIS A 342 27.01 -18.07 3.95
N ALA A 343 26.85 -17.97 5.27
CA ALA A 343 26.54 -16.71 5.95
C ALA A 343 27.64 -15.64 5.77
N ALA A 344 28.91 -16.06 5.69
CA ALA A 344 30.01 -15.17 5.37
C ALA A 344 29.98 -14.74 3.89
N GLY A 345 29.66 -15.68 2.99
CA GLY A 345 29.44 -15.38 1.56
C GLY A 345 28.32 -14.36 1.36
N ASP A 346 27.20 -14.52 2.06
CA ASP A 346 26.08 -13.57 2.02
C ASP A 346 26.52 -12.16 2.49
N THR A 347 27.30 -12.09 3.59
CA THR A 347 27.86 -10.81 4.07
C THR A 347 28.76 -10.16 3.02
N VAL A 348 29.57 -10.96 2.30
CA VAL A 348 30.42 -10.47 1.21
C VAL A 348 29.58 -9.92 0.06
N LEU A 349 28.57 -10.66 -0.39
CA LEU A 349 27.68 -10.22 -1.47
C LEU A 349 26.95 -8.91 -1.15
N VAL A 350 26.46 -8.76 0.07
CA VAL A 350 25.79 -7.54 0.54
C VAL A 350 26.75 -6.35 0.54
N GLU A 351 27.97 -6.54 1.06
CA GLU A 351 28.96 -5.45 1.12
C GLU A 351 29.47 -5.07 -0.28
N VAL A 352 29.68 -6.04 -1.17
CA VAL A 352 30.04 -5.78 -2.59
C VAL A 352 28.93 -4.98 -3.27
N ALA A 353 27.67 -5.39 -3.14
CA ALA A 353 26.53 -4.69 -3.71
C ALA A 353 26.45 -3.23 -3.24
N LYS A 354 26.65 -3.01 -1.94
CA LYS A 354 26.69 -1.67 -1.33
C LYS A 354 27.81 -0.80 -1.93
N ARG A 355 29.02 -1.36 -2.06
CA ARG A 355 30.17 -0.63 -2.63
C ARG A 355 29.97 -0.35 -4.11
N LEU A 356 29.43 -1.28 -4.90
CA LEU A 356 29.07 -1.05 -6.30
C LEU A 356 28.09 0.12 -6.41
N SER A 357 26.98 0.10 -5.65
CA SER A 357 25.98 1.16 -5.69
C SER A 357 26.52 2.52 -5.26
N ALA A 358 27.39 2.58 -4.23
CA ALA A 358 27.97 3.82 -3.74
C ALA A 358 28.94 4.49 -4.74
N ASN A 359 29.43 3.74 -5.74
CA ASN A 359 30.36 4.22 -6.76
C ASN A 359 29.70 4.41 -8.14
N LEU A 360 28.38 4.35 -8.22
CA LEU A 360 27.59 4.53 -9.44
C LEU A 360 26.65 5.72 -9.31
N ARG A 361 26.23 6.28 -10.45
CA ARG A 361 25.27 7.40 -10.50
C ARG A 361 23.84 6.86 -10.36
N PRO A 362 22.88 7.69 -9.93
CA PRO A 362 21.46 7.29 -9.90
C PRO A 362 20.88 6.88 -11.27
N SER A 363 21.49 7.35 -12.38
CA SER A 363 21.13 7.00 -13.76
C SER A 363 21.61 5.62 -14.18
N ASP A 364 22.65 5.10 -13.50
CA ASP A 364 23.27 3.82 -13.83
C ASP A 364 22.41 2.65 -13.35
N LEU A 365 22.41 1.58 -14.12
CA LEU A 365 21.76 0.33 -13.72
C LEU A 365 22.79 -0.56 -13.03
N VAL A 366 22.47 -1.05 -11.84
CA VAL A 366 23.23 -2.10 -11.17
C VAL A 366 22.29 -3.21 -10.73
N ALA A 367 22.64 -4.46 -11.06
CA ALA A 367 21.81 -5.63 -10.81
C ALA A 367 22.66 -6.85 -10.45
N ARG A 368 22.11 -7.74 -9.63
CA ARG A 368 22.64 -9.09 -9.42
C ARG A 368 21.96 -10.03 -10.38
N ILE A 369 22.74 -10.69 -11.26
CA ILE A 369 22.21 -11.53 -12.34
C ILE A 369 22.45 -13.03 -12.13
N GLY A 370 23.29 -13.41 -11.18
CA GLY A 370 23.67 -14.77 -10.82
C GLY A 370 24.04 -14.87 -9.35
N GLY A 371 24.58 -16.00 -8.94
CA GLY A 371 25.02 -16.23 -7.56
C GLY A 371 26.03 -15.19 -7.06
N GLU A 372 27.13 -15.02 -7.83
CA GLU A 372 28.24 -14.12 -7.55
C GLU A 372 28.46 -13.09 -8.67
N GLU A 373 27.46 -12.98 -9.59
CA GLU A 373 27.55 -12.18 -10.80
C GLU A 373 26.70 -10.92 -10.71
N PHE A 374 27.26 -9.80 -11.16
CA PHE A 374 26.59 -8.51 -11.23
C PHE A 374 26.65 -7.92 -12.64
N LEU A 375 25.63 -7.16 -13.01
CA LEU A 375 25.53 -6.41 -14.25
C LEU A 375 25.47 -4.94 -13.93
N VAL A 376 26.30 -4.13 -14.63
CA VAL A 376 26.22 -2.68 -14.59
C VAL A 376 26.02 -2.16 -16.01
N ALA A 377 25.09 -1.19 -16.18
CA ALA A 377 24.98 -0.46 -17.44
C ALA A 377 25.07 1.05 -17.18
N LEU A 378 25.89 1.70 -17.98
CA LEU A 378 26.21 3.11 -17.89
C LEU A 378 25.65 3.85 -19.10
N PRO A 379 24.50 4.53 -18.99
CA PRO A 379 23.95 5.36 -20.07
C PRO A 379 24.91 6.54 -20.39
N GLU A 380 24.89 7.01 -21.63
CA GLU A 380 25.62 8.21 -22.07
C GLU A 380 27.11 8.18 -21.71
N THR A 381 27.74 6.99 -21.77
CA THR A 381 29.10 6.78 -21.30
C THR A 381 29.95 6.17 -22.40
N GLY A 382 31.01 6.88 -22.79
CA GLY A 382 31.99 6.43 -23.78
C GLY A 382 33.07 5.53 -23.18
N THR A 383 33.94 5.00 -24.03
CA THR A 383 34.96 3.99 -23.68
C THR A 383 35.87 4.41 -22.53
N ALA A 384 36.44 5.60 -22.60
CA ALA A 384 37.41 6.08 -21.59
C ALA A 384 36.77 6.20 -20.20
N GLU A 385 35.57 6.77 -20.13
CA GLU A 385 34.83 6.95 -18.89
C GLU A 385 34.33 5.60 -18.33
N ALA A 386 33.91 4.69 -19.20
CA ALA A 386 33.53 3.34 -18.81
C ALA A 386 34.69 2.55 -18.20
N CYS A 387 35.89 2.61 -18.82
CA CYS A 387 37.11 2.01 -18.28
C CYS A 387 37.49 2.60 -16.93
N GLN A 388 37.43 3.93 -16.79
CA GLN A 388 37.72 4.60 -15.53
C GLN A 388 36.72 4.19 -14.42
N THR A 389 35.44 4.07 -14.76
CA THR A 389 34.43 3.61 -13.83
C THR A 389 34.66 2.16 -13.42
N ALA A 390 34.95 1.26 -14.37
CA ALA A 390 35.26 -0.14 -14.10
C ALA A 390 36.46 -0.29 -13.14
N GLU A 391 37.55 0.44 -13.38
CA GLU A 391 38.74 0.41 -12.49
C GLU A 391 38.40 1.00 -11.09
N ARG A 392 37.59 2.05 -11.03
CA ARG A 392 37.11 2.58 -9.74
C ARG A 392 36.32 1.54 -8.94
N LEU A 393 35.41 0.83 -9.61
CA LEU A 393 34.63 -0.25 -8.98
C LEU A 393 35.54 -1.38 -8.49
N ARG A 394 36.49 -1.83 -9.33
CA ARG A 394 37.46 -2.87 -8.96
C ARG A 394 38.25 -2.46 -7.71
N HIS A 395 38.82 -1.25 -7.69
CA HIS A 395 39.55 -0.75 -6.54
C HIS A 395 38.70 -0.55 -5.29
N ALA A 396 37.44 -0.14 -5.43
CA ALA A 396 36.53 0.03 -4.31
C ALA A 396 36.21 -1.31 -3.61
N ILE A 397 36.26 -2.42 -4.35
CA ILE A 397 36.08 -3.74 -3.76
C ILE A 397 37.39 -4.27 -3.18
N GLU A 398 38.51 -4.12 -3.89
CA GLU A 398 39.82 -4.64 -3.50
C GLU A 398 40.37 -4.02 -2.21
N LYS A 399 40.32 -2.67 -2.07
CA LYS A 399 41.11 -1.98 -1.03
C LYS A 399 40.60 -2.12 0.39
N PRO A 400 39.32 -1.85 0.73
CA PRO A 400 38.90 -2.02 2.10
C PRO A 400 38.50 -3.48 2.36
N PRO A 401 39.07 -4.16 3.36
CA PRO A 401 38.64 -5.50 3.71
C PRO A 401 37.16 -5.50 4.14
N ILE A 402 36.50 -6.64 3.94
CA ILE A 402 35.13 -6.85 4.43
C ILE A 402 35.19 -7.45 5.81
N ILE A 403 34.53 -6.83 6.78
CA ILE A 403 34.51 -7.31 8.16
C ILE A 403 33.34 -8.28 8.32
N LEU A 404 33.65 -9.53 8.62
CA LEU A 404 32.67 -10.57 8.91
C LEU A 404 32.09 -10.41 10.33
N SER A 405 30.95 -11.04 10.58
CA SER A 405 30.24 -10.98 11.88
C SER A 405 31.09 -11.40 13.09
N GLY A 406 32.19 -12.16 12.88
CA GLY A 406 33.16 -12.55 13.90
C GLY A 406 34.34 -11.57 14.05
N GLY A 407 34.32 -10.38 13.43
CA GLY A 407 35.40 -9.41 13.47
C GLY A 407 36.60 -9.72 12.56
N GLN A 408 36.57 -10.82 11.81
CA GLN A 408 37.63 -11.17 10.87
C GLN A 408 37.55 -10.28 9.64
N ALA A 409 38.71 -9.85 9.14
CA ALA A 409 38.84 -9.07 7.93
C ALA A 409 39.12 -9.98 6.72
N LEU A 410 38.24 -9.98 5.74
CA LEU A 410 38.35 -10.76 4.51
C LEU A 410 38.60 -9.83 3.33
N GLN A 411 39.64 -10.11 2.53
CA GLN A 411 39.88 -9.40 1.28
C GLN A 411 39.33 -10.18 0.12
N VAL A 412 38.53 -9.51 -0.71
CA VAL A 412 37.93 -10.07 -1.93
C VAL A 412 38.28 -9.18 -3.12
N THR A 413 38.30 -9.77 -4.29
CA THR A 413 38.50 -9.05 -5.56
C THR A 413 37.40 -9.38 -6.55
N ILE A 414 37.28 -8.56 -7.58
CA ILE A 414 36.34 -8.77 -8.69
C ILE A 414 37.06 -8.74 -10.02
N SER A 415 36.61 -9.54 -10.96
CA SER A 415 36.96 -9.44 -12.36
C SER A 415 35.83 -8.78 -13.14
N ILE A 416 36.15 -7.91 -14.07
CA ILE A 416 35.19 -7.10 -14.85
C ILE A 416 35.42 -7.31 -16.34
N GLY A 417 34.37 -7.71 -17.06
CA GLY A 417 34.31 -7.63 -18.50
C GLY A 417 33.50 -6.41 -18.94
N LEU A 418 34.06 -5.59 -19.81
CA LEU A 418 33.47 -4.34 -20.28
C LEU A 418 33.19 -4.41 -21.79
N ALA A 419 32.01 -3.99 -22.22
CA ALA A 419 31.67 -3.76 -23.62
C ALA A 419 31.03 -2.39 -23.78
N VAL A 420 31.36 -1.68 -24.86
CA VAL A 420 30.89 -0.32 -25.13
C VAL A 420 30.28 -0.25 -26.52
N GLN A 421 29.04 0.26 -26.59
CA GLN A 421 28.38 0.65 -27.83
C GLN A 421 28.66 2.13 -28.09
N LEU A 422 29.36 2.43 -29.17
CA LEU A 422 29.63 3.82 -29.57
C LEU A 422 28.45 4.39 -30.39
N ALA A 423 28.27 5.70 -30.31
CA ALA A 423 27.21 6.41 -30.99
C ALA A 423 27.23 6.26 -32.54
N ALA A 424 28.44 6.14 -33.10
CA ALA A 424 28.67 6.08 -34.55
C ALA A 424 28.82 4.64 -35.10
N SER A 425 28.68 3.60 -34.26
CA SER A 425 28.81 2.20 -34.69
C SER A 425 27.44 1.56 -35.00
N ASP A 426 27.47 0.49 -35.78
CA ASP A 426 26.26 -0.32 -36.01
C ASP A 426 25.64 -0.74 -34.67
N THR A 427 24.30 -0.72 -34.64
CA THR A 427 23.55 -1.03 -33.42
C THR A 427 23.69 -2.50 -33.07
N ILE A 428 24.29 -2.77 -31.91
CA ILE A 428 24.38 -4.11 -31.33
C ILE A 428 23.20 -4.31 -30.40
N PRO A 429 22.41 -5.40 -30.53
CA PRO A 429 21.38 -5.74 -29.56
C PRO A 429 21.94 -5.78 -28.13
N ALA A 430 21.17 -5.31 -27.15
CA ALA A 430 21.61 -5.26 -25.75
C ALA A 430 22.10 -6.62 -25.21
N ALA A 431 21.45 -7.71 -25.63
CA ALA A 431 21.84 -9.08 -25.25
C ALA A 431 23.22 -9.47 -25.80
N ASP A 432 23.53 -9.06 -27.04
CA ASP A 432 24.82 -9.35 -27.68
C ASP A 432 25.94 -8.53 -27.04
N LEU A 433 25.64 -7.29 -26.61
CA LEU A 433 26.59 -6.46 -25.88
C LEU A 433 26.93 -7.07 -24.51
N VAL A 434 25.93 -7.64 -23.79
CA VAL A 434 26.17 -8.41 -22.57
C VAL A 434 27.06 -9.63 -22.88
N GLY A 435 26.80 -10.34 -23.97
CA GLY A 435 27.63 -11.46 -24.39
C GLY A 435 29.08 -11.08 -24.72
N LEU A 436 29.31 -9.86 -25.25
CA LEU A 436 30.67 -9.32 -25.45
C LEU A 436 31.36 -9.05 -24.10
N ALA A 437 30.64 -8.44 -23.15
CA ALA A 437 31.14 -8.19 -21.80
C ALA A 437 31.47 -9.51 -21.07
N ASP A 438 30.59 -10.52 -21.20
CA ASP A 438 30.79 -11.84 -20.57
C ASP A 438 32.09 -12.55 -21.13
N ARG A 439 32.29 -12.53 -22.43
CA ARG A 439 33.55 -13.03 -23.03
C ARG A 439 34.77 -12.27 -22.50
N ALA A 440 34.71 -10.96 -22.34
CA ALA A 440 35.78 -10.20 -21.76
C ALA A 440 36.01 -10.55 -20.28
N LEU A 441 34.96 -10.85 -19.51
CA LEU A 441 35.06 -11.33 -18.14
C LEU A 441 35.78 -12.67 -18.07
N LEU A 442 35.48 -13.63 -18.96
CA LEU A 442 36.20 -14.91 -19.05
C LEU A 442 37.69 -14.71 -19.32
N CYS A 443 38.03 -13.74 -20.19
CA CYS A 443 39.41 -13.35 -20.41
C CYS A 443 40.07 -12.77 -19.16
N ALA A 444 39.37 -11.93 -18.38
CA ALA A 444 39.87 -11.40 -17.13
C ALA A 444 40.16 -12.51 -16.11
N LYS A 445 39.24 -13.47 -15.96
CA LYS A 445 39.42 -14.63 -15.09
C LYS A 445 40.62 -15.52 -15.51
N SER A 446 40.82 -15.73 -16.80
CA SER A 446 41.94 -16.57 -17.33
C SER A 446 43.32 -15.90 -17.21
N ARG A 447 43.38 -14.56 -17.27
CA ARG A 447 44.62 -13.76 -17.18
C ARG A 447 45.09 -13.44 -15.78
N GLY A 448 44.50 -14.04 -14.75
CA GLY A 448 44.97 -13.85 -13.36
C GLY A 448 43.97 -13.20 -12.43
N ARG A 449 42.75 -12.89 -12.88
CA ARG A 449 41.67 -12.25 -12.10
C ARG A 449 41.99 -10.81 -11.66
N ASN A 450 41.14 -10.21 -10.82
CA ASN A 450 41.30 -8.85 -10.26
C ASN A 450 41.70 -7.80 -11.31
N GLN A 451 41.00 -7.77 -12.43
CA GLN A 451 41.31 -6.89 -13.55
C GLN A 451 40.05 -6.57 -14.38
N VAL A 452 40.16 -5.49 -15.14
CA VAL A 452 39.17 -5.08 -16.15
C VAL A 452 39.69 -5.47 -17.53
N ILE A 453 38.86 -6.18 -18.30
CA ILE A 453 39.12 -6.45 -19.71
C ILE A 453 38.00 -5.83 -20.53
N GLN A 454 38.37 -5.00 -21.48
CA GLN A 454 37.44 -4.47 -22.47
C GLN A 454 37.35 -5.48 -23.65
N SER A 455 36.11 -5.72 -24.12
CA SER A 455 35.91 -6.47 -25.35
C SER A 455 36.48 -5.69 -26.53
N CYS A 456 37.35 -6.30 -27.34
CA CYS A 456 37.68 -5.76 -28.64
C CYS A 456 36.43 -5.90 -29.52
N ASN A 457 35.81 -4.80 -29.94
CA ASN A 457 34.93 -4.86 -31.10
C ASN A 457 35.80 -5.35 -32.25
N ALA A 458 35.54 -6.55 -32.77
CA ALA A 458 36.07 -6.92 -34.07
C ALA A 458 35.54 -5.86 -35.06
N ALA A 459 36.44 -5.08 -35.63
CA ALA A 459 36.14 -4.12 -36.68
C ALA A 459 35.53 -4.80 -37.88
#